data_eb822470e5201f753c73c8ebf96600e4
#
_entry.id   eb822470e5201f753c73c8ebf96600e4
#
_cell.length_a   1.000
_cell.length_b   1.000
_cell.length_c   1.000
_cell.angle_alpha   90.00
_cell.angle_beta   90.00
_cell.angle_gamma   90.00
#
_symmetry.space_group_name_H-M   'P 1'
#
loop_
_entity.id
_entity.type
_entity.pdbx_description
1 polymer ?
#
loop_
_entity_poly.entity_id
_entity_poly.type
_entity_poly.pdbx_seq_one_letter_code
_entity_poly.pdbx_strand_id
1 'polypeptide(L)'
;VSASGRRRVYLLRHAEVRYFQGVRPEDVQLTERGRAQARAAGEALAGVRFDRVLTSGLPRTLETARIVAPGHEPEARPALREIESGDIRSIDPAEVQEMMTAAFRGVVPPETPFLGGETIGELLDRVLPEVDALLADAGWDVALLVLHGAVNRAILSRAIAGEAVFLGGFEQSPGCVNVLDVSAAGEWVVRAVNHTPYDPAHVASPRTTTMEGLWDEYLAARGGD
;
A
#
# COMPACT_ATOMS: atom_id res chain seq x y z
N VAL A 1 17.91 -15.42 12.75
CA VAL A 1 17.55 -14.26 13.62
C VAL A 1 18.74 -13.31 13.59
N SER A 2 18.47 -12.01 13.27
CA SER A 2 19.53 -11.00 13.22
C SER A 2 20.22 -10.87 14.58
N ALA A 3 21.51 -10.44 14.59
CA ALA A 3 22.25 -10.20 15.85
C ALA A 3 21.57 -9.17 16.77
N SER A 4 20.66 -8.35 16.25
CA SER A 4 19.87 -7.35 16.98
C SER A 4 18.56 -7.89 17.57
N GLY A 5 18.16 -9.15 17.25
CA GLY A 5 16.87 -9.71 17.63
C GLY A 5 15.66 -9.00 16.98
N ARG A 6 15.88 -8.15 15.96
CA ARG A 6 14.81 -7.50 15.19
C ARG A 6 14.54 -8.25 13.90
N ARG A 7 13.27 -8.37 13.58
CA ARG A 7 12.76 -8.88 12.30
C ARG A 7 12.57 -7.72 11.33
N ARG A 8 12.64 -7.97 10.03
CA ARG A 8 12.50 -6.94 8.99
C ARG A 8 11.26 -7.17 8.15
N VAL A 9 10.50 -6.11 7.95
CA VAL A 9 9.35 -6.06 7.04
C VAL A 9 9.69 -5.13 5.87
N TYR A 10 9.62 -5.66 4.66
CA TYR A 10 9.55 -4.89 3.42
C TYR A 10 8.09 -4.72 3.07
N LEU A 11 7.59 -3.50 3.21
CA LEU A 11 6.21 -3.14 2.95
C LEU A 11 6.13 -2.43 1.60
N LEU A 12 5.57 -3.08 0.60
CA LEU A 12 5.56 -2.62 -0.77
C LEU A 12 4.13 -2.31 -1.22
N ARG A 13 3.91 -1.17 -1.86
CA ARG A 13 2.66 -0.92 -2.56
C ARG A 13 2.68 -1.65 -3.90
N HIS A 14 1.55 -2.30 -4.29
CA HIS A 14 1.43 -2.86 -5.64
C HIS A 14 1.85 -1.84 -6.70
N ALA A 15 2.41 -2.31 -7.79
CA ALA A 15 2.85 -1.48 -8.90
C ALA A 15 1.66 -0.86 -9.67
N GLU A 16 1.93 0.02 -10.61
CA GLU A 16 0.93 0.81 -11.31
C GLU A 16 -0.16 -0.04 -11.97
N VAL A 17 -1.39 0.39 -11.76
CA VAL A 17 -2.61 -0.09 -12.43
C VAL A 17 -3.34 1.10 -13.02
N ARG A 18 -4.35 0.88 -13.86
CA ARG A 18 -5.32 1.89 -14.27
C ARG A 18 -6.70 1.49 -13.79
N TYR A 19 -7.33 2.39 -13.05
CA TYR A 19 -8.73 2.29 -12.66
C TYR A 19 -9.63 2.85 -13.79
N PHE A 20 -10.91 2.86 -13.62
CA PHE A 20 -11.90 3.48 -14.52
C PHE A 20 -11.86 3.02 -16.01
N GLN A 21 -11.34 1.82 -16.27
CA GLN A 21 -11.26 1.20 -17.60
C GLN A 21 -12.41 0.20 -17.87
N GLY A 22 -13.56 0.36 -17.21
CA GLY A 22 -14.68 -0.59 -17.32
C GLY A 22 -14.46 -1.95 -16.64
N VAL A 23 -13.39 -2.08 -15.86
CA VAL A 23 -13.05 -3.25 -15.04
C VAL A 23 -13.34 -2.93 -13.58
N ARG A 24 -13.83 -3.91 -12.83
CA ARG A 24 -14.05 -3.72 -11.38
C ARG A 24 -12.73 -3.44 -10.66
N PRO A 25 -12.72 -2.56 -9.62
CA PRO A 25 -11.48 -2.21 -8.92
C PRO A 25 -10.71 -3.42 -8.36
N GLU A 26 -11.39 -4.49 -7.99
CA GLU A 26 -10.79 -5.72 -7.49
C GLU A 26 -10.10 -6.56 -8.59
N ASP A 27 -10.47 -6.39 -9.86
CA ASP A 27 -9.98 -7.18 -11.00
C ASP A 27 -8.87 -6.47 -11.82
N VAL A 28 -8.52 -5.22 -11.48
CA VAL A 28 -7.52 -4.46 -12.23
C VAL A 28 -6.15 -5.13 -12.20
N GLN A 29 -5.48 -5.11 -13.36
CA GLN A 29 -4.17 -5.72 -13.58
C GLN A 29 -3.07 -4.65 -13.65
N LEU A 30 -1.81 -5.05 -13.53
CA LEU A 30 -0.68 -4.16 -13.73
C LEU A 30 -0.62 -3.65 -15.17
N THR A 31 -0.23 -2.37 -15.31
CA THR A 31 0.18 -1.83 -16.61
C THR A 31 1.58 -2.35 -16.99
N GLU A 32 2.02 -2.14 -18.24
CA GLU A 32 3.42 -2.43 -18.61
C GLU A 32 4.41 -1.59 -17.79
N ARG A 33 4.07 -0.32 -17.51
CA ARG A 33 4.85 0.52 -16.60
C ARG A 33 4.86 -0.06 -15.19
N GLY A 34 3.73 -0.56 -14.70
CA GLY A 34 3.64 -1.24 -13.40
C GLY A 34 4.55 -2.47 -13.34
N ARG A 35 4.59 -3.29 -14.39
CA ARG A 35 5.51 -4.43 -14.47
C ARG A 35 6.97 -4.00 -14.44
N ALA A 36 7.31 -2.89 -15.12
CA ALA A 36 8.65 -2.33 -15.05
C ALA A 36 9.01 -1.82 -13.65
N GLN A 37 8.08 -1.16 -12.94
CA GLN A 37 8.26 -0.74 -11.55
C GLN A 37 8.47 -1.94 -10.62
N ALA A 38 7.67 -3.01 -10.77
CA ALA A 38 7.80 -4.23 -9.99
C ALA A 38 9.16 -4.91 -10.24
N ARG A 39 9.64 -4.94 -11.49
CA ARG A 39 10.98 -5.47 -11.81
C ARG A 39 12.09 -4.65 -11.13
N ALA A 40 12.02 -3.33 -11.18
CA ALA A 40 13.00 -2.47 -10.51
C ALA A 40 13.01 -2.68 -8.98
N ALA A 41 11.83 -2.89 -8.36
CA ALA A 41 11.74 -3.26 -6.95
C ALA A 41 12.35 -4.65 -6.69
N GLY A 42 12.11 -5.62 -7.56
CA GLY A 42 12.71 -6.96 -7.48
C GLY A 42 14.24 -6.93 -7.61
N GLU A 43 14.77 -6.14 -8.53
CA GLU A 43 16.22 -5.94 -8.69
C GLU A 43 16.85 -5.31 -7.43
N ALA A 44 16.22 -4.28 -6.88
CA ALA A 44 16.68 -3.64 -5.63
C ALA A 44 16.65 -4.59 -4.42
N LEU A 45 15.78 -5.58 -4.43
CA LEU A 45 15.61 -6.56 -3.36
C LEU A 45 16.23 -7.93 -3.69
N ALA A 46 16.94 -8.09 -4.79
CA ALA A 46 17.46 -9.38 -5.27
C ALA A 46 18.40 -10.10 -4.26
N GLY A 47 19.06 -9.36 -3.38
CA GLY A 47 19.90 -9.91 -2.30
C GLY A 47 19.14 -10.32 -1.04
N VAL A 48 17.84 -10.08 -0.97
CA VAL A 48 17.02 -10.34 0.21
C VAL A 48 16.40 -11.75 0.12
N ARG A 49 16.55 -12.53 1.19
CA ARG A 49 15.85 -13.82 1.34
C ARG A 49 14.61 -13.57 2.21
N PHE A 50 13.45 -13.78 1.63
CA PHE A 50 12.18 -13.67 2.34
C PHE A 50 11.78 -15.02 2.93
N ASP A 51 11.40 -15.03 4.22
CA ASP A 51 10.80 -16.21 4.87
C ASP A 51 9.29 -16.25 4.63
N ARG A 52 8.67 -15.08 4.46
CA ARG A 52 7.23 -14.92 4.21
C ARG A 52 6.99 -13.88 3.11
N VAL A 53 6.05 -14.19 2.23
CA VAL A 53 5.55 -13.24 1.22
C VAL A 53 4.02 -13.18 1.34
N LEU A 54 3.50 -12.04 1.75
CA LEU A 54 2.06 -11.82 1.97
C LEU A 54 1.51 -10.82 0.97
N THR A 55 0.25 -11.01 0.60
CA THR A 55 -0.51 -10.09 -0.26
C THR A 55 -1.95 -9.96 0.22
N SER A 56 -2.70 -9.02 -0.32
CA SER A 56 -4.15 -8.93 -0.09
C SER A 56 -4.98 -9.98 -0.85
N GLY A 57 -4.34 -10.73 -1.77
CA GLY A 57 -5.00 -11.67 -2.68
C GLY A 57 -5.57 -11.02 -3.95
N LEU A 58 -5.52 -9.69 -4.10
CA LEU A 58 -5.96 -9.03 -5.32
C LEU A 58 -4.94 -9.19 -6.46
N PRO A 59 -5.40 -9.30 -7.73
CA PRO A 59 -4.52 -9.58 -8.89
C PRO A 59 -3.26 -8.72 -8.94
N ARG A 60 -3.41 -7.40 -8.75
CA ARG A 60 -2.29 -6.43 -8.76
C ARG A 60 -1.25 -6.68 -7.68
N THR A 61 -1.66 -7.15 -6.48
CA THR A 61 -0.73 -7.47 -5.40
C THR A 61 -0.04 -8.80 -5.63
N LEU A 62 -0.78 -9.80 -6.13
CA LEU A 62 -0.24 -11.11 -6.48
C LEU A 62 0.78 -11.01 -7.62
N GLU A 63 0.44 -10.30 -8.72
CA GLU A 63 1.36 -10.13 -9.86
C GLU A 63 2.61 -9.36 -9.44
N THR A 64 2.46 -8.28 -8.66
CA THR A 64 3.62 -7.52 -8.13
C THR A 64 4.50 -8.42 -7.27
N ALA A 65 3.94 -9.20 -6.35
CA ALA A 65 4.70 -10.08 -5.47
C ALA A 65 5.47 -11.16 -6.24
N ARG A 66 4.86 -11.77 -7.25
CA ARG A 66 5.52 -12.78 -8.10
C ARG A 66 6.69 -12.23 -8.91
N ILE A 67 6.59 -10.96 -9.33
CA ILE A 67 7.70 -10.28 -10.02
C ILE A 67 8.83 -9.93 -9.04
N VAL A 68 8.49 -9.40 -7.85
CA VAL A 68 9.46 -8.94 -6.85
C VAL A 68 10.18 -10.11 -6.16
N ALA A 69 9.47 -11.18 -5.86
CA ALA A 69 9.99 -12.35 -5.14
C ALA A 69 9.73 -13.65 -5.92
N PRO A 70 10.38 -13.84 -7.09
CA PRO A 70 10.19 -15.02 -7.90
C PRO A 70 10.57 -16.28 -7.12
N GLY A 71 9.75 -17.34 -7.24
CA GLY A 71 9.95 -18.59 -6.51
C GLY A 71 9.25 -18.67 -5.15
N HIS A 72 8.59 -17.61 -4.70
CA HIS A 72 7.69 -17.65 -3.55
C HIS A 72 6.24 -17.72 -4.04
N GLU A 73 5.41 -18.56 -3.40
CA GLU A 73 3.95 -18.49 -3.58
C GLU A 73 3.38 -17.51 -2.51
N PRO A 74 2.81 -16.38 -2.92
CA PRO A 74 2.33 -15.37 -1.97
C PRO A 74 1.13 -15.87 -1.17
N GLU A 75 1.17 -15.70 0.13
CA GLU A 75 0.06 -15.97 1.04
C GLU A 75 -0.96 -14.83 0.98
N ALA A 76 -2.21 -15.17 0.65
CA ALA A 76 -3.29 -14.18 0.58
C ALA A 76 -3.88 -13.90 1.97
N ARG A 77 -3.96 -12.62 2.33
CA ARG A 77 -4.59 -12.11 3.55
C ARG A 77 -5.69 -11.11 3.19
N PRO A 78 -6.95 -11.54 3.04
CA PRO A 78 -8.03 -10.66 2.57
C PRO A 78 -8.28 -9.44 3.46
N ALA A 79 -8.02 -9.52 4.77
CA ALA A 79 -8.11 -8.37 5.66
C ALA A 79 -7.10 -7.24 5.32
N LEU A 80 -6.08 -7.52 4.47
CA LEU A 80 -5.12 -6.52 3.99
C LEU A 80 -5.50 -5.95 2.61
N ARG A 81 -6.77 -6.07 2.17
CA ARG A 81 -7.27 -5.40 0.95
C ARG A 81 -7.27 -3.88 1.12
N GLU A 82 -7.26 -3.17 -0.02
CA GLU A 82 -7.34 -1.70 -0.02
C GLU A 82 -8.63 -1.22 0.64
N ILE A 83 -8.60 0.02 1.14
CA ILE A 83 -9.78 0.69 1.65
C ILE A 83 -10.88 0.71 0.60
N GLU A 84 -12.10 0.40 1.00
CA GLU A 84 -13.24 0.31 0.09
C GLU A 84 -13.90 1.67 -0.10
N SER A 85 -14.02 2.11 -1.36
CA SER A 85 -14.84 3.27 -1.69
C SER A 85 -16.33 2.91 -1.75
N GLY A 86 -17.19 3.88 -1.44
CA GLY A 86 -18.60 3.80 -1.76
C GLY A 86 -18.88 3.95 -3.27
N ASP A 87 -20.15 4.04 -3.65
CA ASP A 87 -20.53 4.33 -5.04
C ASP A 87 -20.31 5.82 -5.34
N ILE A 88 -19.14 6.15 -5.89
CA ILE A 88 -18.75 7.52 -6.27
C ILE A 88 -19.70 8.17 -7.28
N ARG A 89 -20.51 7.38 -7.99
CA ARG A 89 -21.50 7.89 -8.96
C ARG A 89 -22.72 8.50 -8.28
N SER A 90 -22.93 8.16 -7.00
CA SER A 90 -24.00 8.73 -6.17
C SER A 90 -23.61 10.04 -5.48
N ILE A 91 -22.34 10.47 -5.60
CA ILE A 91 -21.78 11.66 -4.96
C ILE A 91 -21.71 12.79 -5.99
N ASP A 92 -21.96 14.05 -5.55
CA ASP A 92 -21.77 15.22 -6.42
C ASP A 92 -20.32 15.27 -6.94
N PRO A 93 -20.08 15.48 -8.25
CA PRO A 93 -18.72 15.51 -8.80
C PRO A 93 -17.78 16.53 -8.13
N ALA A 94 -18.27 17.64 -7.65
CA ALA A 94 -17.48 18.64 -6.93
C ALA A 94 -17.05 18.11 -5.55
N GLU A 95 -17.93 17.37 -4.87
CA GLU A 95 -17.62 16.70 -3.60
C GLU A 95 -16.64 15.55 -3.81
N VAL A 96 -16.79 14.76 -4.91
CA VAL A 96 -15.84 13.68 -5.25
C VAL A 96 -14.42 14.23 -5.40
N GLN A 97 -14.25 15.39 -6.04
CA GLN A 97 -12.93 16.02 -6.15
C GLN A 97 -12.31 16.28 -4.78
N GLU A 98 -13.04 16.98 -3.91
CA GLU A 98 -12.54 17.30 -2.57
C GLU A 98 -12.27 16.03 -1.75
N MET A 99 -13.17 15.05 -1.77
CA MET A 99 -13.01 13.77 -1.08
C MET A 99 -11.78 12.99 -1.57
N MET A 100 -11.51 12.97 -2.89
CA MET A 100 -10.32 12.31 -3.45
C MET A 100 -9.04 13.06 -3.09
N THR A 101 -8.98 14.35 -3.37
CA THR A 101 -7.74 15.12 -3.24
C THR A 101 -7.36 15.41 -1.79
N ALA A 102 -8.35 15.44 -0.89
CA ALA A 102 -8.15 15.64 0.55
C ALA A 102 -8.11 14.35 1.38
N ALA A 103 -8.41 13.20 0.79
CA ALA A 103 -8.62 11.93 1.49
C ALA A 103 -7.50 11.55 2.49
N PHE A 104 -6.25 11.90 2.15
CA PHE A 104 -5.10 11.56 2.98
C PHE A 104 -4.24 12.78 3.27
N ARG A 105 -4.78 13.74 4.06
CA ARG A 105 -4.06 14.93 4.52
C ARG A 105 -3.86 14.90 6.02
N GLY A 106 -2.62 15.05 6.48
CA GLY A 106 -2.30 15.16 7.92
C GLY A 106 -2.71 13.93 8.73
N VAL A 107 -3.26 14.15 9.91
CA VAL A 107 -3.88 13.10 10.74
C VAL A 107 -5.35 12.98 10.34
N VAL A 108 -5.76 11.81 9.87
CA VAL A 108 -7.13 11.60 9.41
C VAL A 108 -7.94 10.95 10.55
N PRO A 109 -9.07 11.56 10.95
CA PRO A 109 -9.93 11.00 12.01
C PRO A 109 -10.49 9.62 11.64
N PRO A 110 -10.68 8.71 12.63
CA PRO A 110 -11.15 7.35 12.36
C PRO A 110 -12.57 7.29 11.78
N GLU A 111 -13.42 8.26 12.06
CA GLU A 111 -14.77 8.37 11.52
C GLU A 111 -14.83 8.84 10.05
N THR A 112 -13.71 9.24 9.46
CA THR A 112 -13.66 9.74 8.08
C THR A 112 -13.89 8.60 7.08
N PRO A 113 -14.97 8.64 6.26
CA PRO A 113 -15.22 7.64 5.24
C PRO A 113 -14.36 7.90 3.99
N PHE A 114 -13.84 6.86 3.38
CA PHE A 114 -13.17 6.97 2.10
C PHE A 114 -14.20 6.95 0.95
N LEU A 115 -14.41 8.10 0.31
CA LEU A 115 -15.36 8.26 -0.82
C LEU A 115 -16.76 7.69 -0.49
N GLY A 116 -17.25 7.93 0.73
CA GLY A 116 -18.55 7.43 1.17
C GLY A 116 -18.61 5.91 1.47
N GLY A 117 -17.48 5.23 1.49
CA GLY A 117 -17.36 3.80 1.81
C GLY A 117 -16.79 3.54 3.20
N GLU A 118 -15.83 2.62 3.28
CA GLU A 118 -15.15 2.22 4.52
C GLU A 118 -14.51 3.42 5.24
N THR A 119 -14.67 3.49 6.54
CA THR A 119 -14.02 4.52 7.36
C THR A 119 -12.56 4.16 7.65
N ILE A 120 -11.77 5.17 8.03
CA ILE A 120 -10.39 4.95 8.47
C ILE A 120 -10.34 4.04 9.71
N GLY A 121 -11.31 4.17 10.63
CA GLY A 121 -11.40 3.30 11.81
C GLY A 121 -11.62 1.84 11.43
N GLU A 122 -12.57 1.55 10.55
CA GLU A 122 -12.83 0.20 10.05
C GLU A 122 -11.60 -0.40 9.32
N LEU A 123 -10.89 0.42 8.53
CA LEU A 123 -9.61 0.01 7.93
C LEU A 123 -8.59 -0.38 9.00
N LEU A 124 -8.38 0.45 10.04
CA LEU A 124 -7.45 0.17 11.13
C LEU A 124 -7.84 -1.09 11.90
N ASP A 125 -9.13 -1.26 12.18
CA ASP A 125 -9.68 -2.40 12.95
C ASP A 125 -9.49 -3.75 12.25
N ARG A 126 -9.41 -3.79 10.90
CA ARG A 126 -9.14 -5.04 10.19
C ARG A 126 -7.66 -5.24 9.82
N VAL A 127 -6.90 -4.17 9.60
CA VAL A 127 -5.50 -4.25 9.17
C VAL A 127 -4.56 -4.52 10.35
N LEU A 128 -4.71 -3.78 11.47
CA LEU A 128 -3.76 -3.86 12.58
C LEU A 128 -3.76 -5.23 13.27
N PRO A 129 -4.89 -5.92 13.50
CA PRO A 129 -4.89 -7.29 14.03
C PRO A 129 -4.17 -8.31 13.13
N GLU A 130 -4.22 -8.16 11.80
CA GLU A 130 -3.46 -9.02 10.88
C GLU A 130 -1.96 -8.80 11.01
N VAL A 131 -1.54 -7.56 11.21
CA VAL A 131 -0.12 -7.24 11.48
C VAL A 131 0.30 -7.81 12.84
N ASP A 132 -0.52 -7.67 13.88
CA ASP A 132 -0.24 -8.21 15.21
C ASP A 132 -0.15 -9.75 15.15
N ALA A 133 -1.01 -10.42 14.38
CA ALA A 133 -0.96 -11.87 14.15
C ALA A 133 0.33 -12.29 13.42
N LEU A 134 0.76 -11.54 12.40
CA LEU A 134 2.04 -11.78 11.74
C LEU A 134 3.21 -11.63 12.73
N LEU A 135 3.17 -10.62 13.60
CA LEU A 135 4.21 -10.39 14.61
C LEU A 135 4.21 -11.43 15.72
N ALA A 136 3.08 -12.03 16.04
CA ALA A 136 2.98 -13.11 17.02
C ALA A 136 3.59 -14.43 16.51
N ASP A 137 3.65 -14.63 15.20
CA ASP A 137 4.36 -15.77 14.59
C ASP A 137 5.86 -15.58 14.66
N ALA A 138 6.57 -16.44 15.39
CA ALA A 138 8.03 -16.40 15.54
C ALA A 138 8.77 -17.09 14.37
N GLY A 139 8.07 -17.67 13.39
CA GLY A 139 8.60 -18.51 12.33
C GLY A 139 9.26 -17.77 11.17
N TRP A 140 9.52 -16.46 11.29
CA TRP A 140 10.13 -15.67 10.21
C TRP A 140 11.10 -14.61 10.78
N ASP A 141 12.06 -14.20 9.97
CA ASP A 141 13.01 -13.11 10.24
C ASP A 141 12.82 -11.95 9.25
N VAL A 142 12.54 -12.26 7.97
CA VAL A 142 12.33 -11.27 6.91
C VAL A 142 11.02 -11.56 6.18
N ALA A 143 10.11 -10.59 6.16
CA ALA A 143 8.84 -10.68 5.44
C ALA A 143 8.71 -9.60 4.36
N LEU A 144 8.11 -9.98 3.23
CA LEU A 144 7.64 -9.08 2.19
C LEU A 144 6.11 -9.01 2.24
N LEU A 145 5.57 -7.82 2.37
CA LEU A 145 4.14 -7.52 2.29
C LEU A 145 3.88 -6.67 1.05
N VAL A 146 3.16 -7.19 0.06
CA VAL A 146 2.78 -6.44 -1.14
C VAL A 146 1.32 -6.06 -1.03
N LEU A 147 1.06 -4.81 -0.71
CA LEU A 147 -0.26 -4.32 -0.30
C LEU A 147 -0.66 -3.05 -1.08
N HIS A 148 -1.31 -2.10 -0.41
CA HIS A 148 -2.02 -0.97 -1.00
C HIS A 148 -1.66 0.35 -0.32
N GLY A 149 -2.12 1.46 -0.92
CA GLY A 149 -1.77 2.80 -0.46
C GLY A 149 -2.28 3.14 0.94
N ALA A 150 -3.55 2.90 1.23
CA ALA A 150 -4.12 3.19 2.56
C ALA A 150 -3.65 2.16 3.61
N VAL A 151 -3.57 0.88 3.25
CA VAL A 151 -3.09 -0.18 4.15
C VAL A 151 -1.64 0.06 4.57
N ASN A 152 -0.77 0.45 3.63
CA ASN A 152 0.62 0.80 3.96
C ASN A 152 0.69 2.00 4.90
N ARG A 153 -0.15 3.03 4.68
CA ARG A 153 -0.24 4.18 5.59
C ARG A 153 -0.69 3.78 6.98
N ALA A 154 -1.66 2.87 7.12
CA ALA A 154 -2.09 2.35 8.42
C ALA A 154 -0.94 1.68 9.18
N ILE A 155 -0.18 0.81 8.52
CA ILE A 155 0.96 0.10 9.10
C ILE A 155 2.10 1.07 9.46
N LEU A 156 2.44 2.00 8.55
CA LEU A 156 3.46 3.02 8.79
C LEU A 156 3.06 3.95 9.95
N SER A 157 1.80 4.35 10.01
CA SER A 157 1.28 5.19 11.10
C SER A 157 1.43 4.52 12.44
N ARG A 158 1.03 3.24 12.56
CA ARG A 158 1.24 2.43 13.77
C ARG A 158 2.72 2.33 14.13
N ALA A 159 3.60 2.12 13.15
CA ALA A 159 5.04 1.99 13.38
C ALA A 159 5.68 3.29 13.89
N ILE A 160 5.15 4.46 13.50
CA ILE A 160 5.67 5.78 13.87
C ILE A 160 5.06 6.27 15.16
N ALA A 161 3.75 6.17 15.33
CA ALA A 161 3.03 6.72 16.47
C ALA A 161 3.00 5.76 17.69
N GLY A 162 3.17 4.44 17.46
CA GLY A 162 3.02 3.42 18.52
C GLY A 162 1.57 3.09 18.87
N GLU A 163 0.61 3.73 18.24
CA GLU A 163 -0.84 3.58 18.50
C GLU A 163 -1.65 3.54 17.19
N ALA A 164 -2.95 3.24 17.31
CA ALA A 164 -3.86 3.18 16.16
C ALA A 164 -4.27 4.59 15.72
N VAL A 165 -3.45 5.21 14.87
CA VAL A 165 -3.72 6.48 14.19
C VAL A 165 -3.54 6.31 12.70
N PHE A 166 -4.07 7.24 11.91
CA PHE A 166 -3.85 7.26 10.46
C PHE A 166 -3.19 8.58 10.03
N LEU A 167 -1.92 8.49 9.66
CA LEU A 167 -1.15 9.60 9.11
C LEU A 167 -1.22 9.57 7.59
N GLY A 168 -2.08 10.40 7.00
CA GLY A 168 -2.30 10.43 5.55
C GLY A 168 -1.17 11.06 4.74
N GLY A 169 -0.34 11.91 5.37
CA GLY A 169 0.67 12.71 4.69
C GLY A 169 1.87 11.96 4.10
N PHE A 170 1.93 10.66 4.21
CA PHE A 170 2.95 9.85 3.52
C PHE A 170 2.49 9.56 2.10
N GLU A 171 3.30 9.97 1.11
CA GLU A 171 3.07 9.45 -0.23
C GLU A 171 3.41 7.95 -0.28
N GLN A 172 2.64 7.21 -1.05
CA GLN A 172 2.88 5.81 -1.37
C GLN A 172 2.78 5.67 -2.88
N SER A 173 3.91 5.86 -3.57
CA SER A 173 3.99 5.72 -5.03
C SER A 173 3.79 4.26 -5.46
N PRO A 174 3.21 3.97 -6.64
CA PRO A 174 3.10 2.61 -7.14
C PRO A 174 4.46 1.90 -7.20
N GLY A 175 4.57 0.69 -6.65
CA GLY A 175 5.83 -0.05 -6.58
C GLY A 175 6.87 0.49 -5.60
N CYS A 176 6.51 1.43 -4.73
CA CYS A 176 7.42 1.90 -3.67
C CYS A 176 7.66 0.83 -2.60
N VAL A 177 8.82 0.91 -1.98
CA VAL A 177 9.28 0.03 -0.90
C VAL A 177 9.44 0.85 0.37
N ASN A 178 8.79 0.41 1.44
CA ASN A 178 9.04 0.89 2.80
C ASN A 178 9.79 -0.19 3.57
N VAL A 179 10.71 0.18 4.44
CA VAL A 179 11.52 -0.77 5.21
C VAL A 179 11.33 -0.50 6.70
N LEU A 180 10.90 -1.52 7.42
CA LEU A 180 10.60 -1.45 8.83
C LEU A 180 11.36 -2.56 9.57
N ASP A 181 11.95 -2.25 10.71
CA ASP A 181 12.47 -3.26 11.66
C ASP A 181 11.57 -3.28 12.89
N VAL A 182 11.30 -4.46 13.43
CA VAL A 182 10.47 -4.63 14.63
C VAL A 182 11.16 -5.55 15.62
N SER A 183 11.25 -5.14 16.89
CA SER A 183 11.78 -5.98 17.97
C SER A 183 10.75 -6.98 18.49
N ALA A 184 11.19 -7.98 19.24
CA ALA A 184 10.30 -8.92 19.91
C ALA A 184 9.36 -8.24 20.93
N ALA A 185 9.74 -7.05 21.43
CA ALA A 185 8.90 -6.24 22.32
C ALA A 185 7.89 -5.35 21.56
N GLY A 186 7.84 -5.43 20.21
CA GLY A 186 6.92 -4.63 19.39
C GLY A 186 7.41 -3.21 19.11
N GLU A 187 8.69 -2.89 19.38
CA GLU A 187 9.27 -1.60 19.05
C GLU A 187 9.63 -1.53 17.57
N TRP A 188 9.14 -0.51 16.88
CA TRP A 188 9.38 -0.28 15.46
C TRP A 188 10.51 0.70 15.19
N VAL A 189 11.26 0.44 14.13
CA VAL A 189 12.23 1.37 13.54
C VAL A 189 11.90 1.50 12.05
N VAL A 190 11.50 2.68 11.63
CA VAL A 190 11.25 3.00 10.23
C VAL A 190 12.58 3.33 9.56
N ARG A 191 13.01 2.56 8.55
CA ARG A 191 14.28 2.72 7.83
C ARG A 191 14.13 3.50 6.54
N ALA A 192 13.03 3.27 5.83
CA ALA A 192 12.71 3.97 4.59
C ALA A 192 11.19 4.08 4.44
N VAL A 193 10.74 5.18 3.85
CA VAL A 193 9.34 5.41 3.45
C VAL A 193 9.33 5.85 2.00
N ASN A 194 8.42 5.28 1.21
CA ASN A 194 8.18 5.64 -0.19
C ASN A 194 9.44 5.60 -1.08
N HIS A 195 10.37 4.68 -0.82
CA HIS A 195 11.52 4.50 -1.72
C HIS A 195 11.06 3.89 -3.04
N THR A 196 11.30 4.60 -4.15
CA THR A 196 10.93 4.17 -5.51
C THR A 196 12.19 3.72 -6.28
N PRO A 197 12.51 2.42 -6.40
CA PRO A 197 13.73 1.95 -7.03
C PRO A 197 13.90 2.40 -8.49
N TYR A 198 12.79 2.65 -9.18
CA TYR A 198 12.76 3.14 -10.56
C TYR A 198 12.98 4.67 -10.69
N ASP A 199 12.88 5.43 -9.60
CA ASP A 199 13.08 6.89 -9.51
C ASP A 199 13.48 7.29 -8.07
N PRO A 200 14.66 6.87 -7.56
CA PRO A 200 15.01 6.99 -6.14
C PRO A 200 15.09 8.43 -5.62
N ALA A 201 15.34 9.37 -6.50
CA ALA A 201 15.44 10.80 -6.17
C ALA A 201 14.16 11.59 -6.53
N HIS A 202 13.09 10.91 -6.95
CA HIS A 202 11.83 11.50 -7.39
C HIS A 202 11.98 12.58 -8.48
N VAL A 203 12.96 12.41 -9.39
CA VAL A 203 13.24 13.37 -10.46
C VAL A 203 12.15 13.39 -11.53
N ALA A 204 11.66 12.20 -11.89
CA ALA A 204 10.60 12.01 -12.88
C ALA A 204 9.20 11.93 -12.29
N SER A 205 9.09 11.85 -10.96
CA SER A 205 7.80 11.76 -10.28
C SER A 205 7.04 13.09 -10.34
N PRO A 206 5.75 13.08 -10.62
CA PRO A 206 4.95 14.31 -10.57
C PRO A 206 4.93 14.86 -9.13
N ARG A 207 4.73 16.17 -8.99
CA ARG A 207 4.57 16.82 -7.66
C ARG A 207 3.14 16.72 -7.13
N THR A 208 2.27 16.05 -7.86
CA THR A 208 0.91 15.69 -7.44
C THR A 208 0.93 14.41 -6.62
N THR A 209 -0.01 14.30 -5.69
CA THR A 209 -0.22 13.07 -4.92
C THR A 209 -0.83 11.97 -5.80
N THR A 210 -0.76 10.73 -5.33
CA THR A 210 -1.45 9.61 -6.00
C THR A 210 -2.96 9.83 -6.08
N MET A 211 -3.57 10.51 -5.10
CA MET A 211 -5.01 10.78 -5.09
C MET A 211 -5.40 11.86 -6.09
N GLU A 212 -4.56 12.89 -6.26
CA GLU A 212 -4.75 13.87 -7.34
C GLU A 212 -4.63 13.21 -8.72
N GLY A 213 -3.65 12.33 -8.90
CA GLY A 213 -3.52 11.55 -10.15
C GLY A 213 -4.72 10.61 -10.39
N LEU A 214 -5.31 10.04 -9.34
CA LEU A 214 -6.53 9.23 -9.44
C LEU A 214 -7.74 10.08 -9.86
N TRP A 215 -7.81 11.31 -9.38
CA TRP A 215 -8.82 12.27 -9.81
C TRP A 215 -8.71 12.61 -11.30
N ASP A 216 -7.49 12.87 -11.78
CA ASP A 216 -7.25 13.14 -13.20
C ASP A 216 -7.65 11.94 -14.08
N GLU A 217 -7.38 10.72 -13.63
CA GLU A 217 -7.78 9.48 -14.30
C GLU A 217 -9.32 9.33 -14.34
N TYR A 218 -9.99 9.65 -13.24
CA TYR A 218 -11.45 9.65 -13.15
C TYR A 218 -12.09 10.65 -14.12
N LEU A 219 -11.56 11.88 -14.21
CA LEU A 219 -12.04 12.89 -15.16
C LEU A 219 -11.84 12.45 -16.61
N ALA A 220 -10.67 11.88 -16.93
CA ALA A 220 -10.37 11.41 -18.28
C ALA A 220 -11.34 10.29 -18.72
N ALA A 221 -11.71 9.41 -17.79
CA ALA A 221 -12.67 8.35 -18.05
C ALA A 221 -14.11 8.87 -18.29
N ARG A 222 -14.50 9.98 -17.62
CA ARG A 222 -15.83 10.60 -17.80
C ARG A 222 -15.92 11.51 -19.02
N GLY A 223 -14.82 12.07 -19.48
CA GLY A 223 -14.79 12.98 -20.64
C GLY A 223 -14.70 12.26 -21.99
N GLY A 224 -14.64 10.92 -22.00
CA GLY A 224 -14.57 10.09 -23.20
C GLY A 224 -15.92 9.49 -23.65
N ASP A 225 -17.04 9.88 -23.00
CA ASP A 225 -18.42 9.48 -23.36
C ASP A 225 -19.12 10.53 -24.23
#